data_ad6245e64e516a21cbe54ef854b0cc85
#
_entry.id   ad6245e64e516a21cbe54ef854b0cc85
#
_cell.length_a   1.000
_cell.length_b   1.000
_cell.length_c   1.000
_cell.angle_alpha   90.00
_cell.angle_beta   90.00
_cell.angle_gamma   90.00
#
_symmetry.space_group_name_H-M   'P 1'
#
loop_
_entity.id
_entity.type
_entity.pdbx_description
1 polymer ?
#
loop_
_entity_poly.entity_id
_entity_poly.type
_entity_poly.pdbx_seq_one_letter_code
_entity_poly.pdbx_strand_id
1 'polypeptide(L)'
;MLIFLFTPVSLNDVLSVGVIPFLLSFLSTMIRIFLQAIRFYYFVRKFIGKNVSTFWKIIFARLAGEFVTQTTPSYIGGELVRIAFLTKSGVPAGRAAWVTTMEIIADVFVGTILAFIAGFIAIANGSVFIGLLIVAIAAPTFGFWFFILIYSAKKNMYAFSQQQ
;
A
#
# COMPACT_ATOMS: atom_id res chain seq x y z
N MET A 1 15.52 -12.43 2.88
CA MET A 1 16.94 -12.80 3.07
C MET A 1 17.13 -14.10 3.85
N LEU A 2 16.35 -14.40 4.90
CA LEU A 2 16.44 -15.66 5.66
C LEU A 2 16.08 -16.94 4.85
N ILE A 3 15.18 -16.83 3.88
CA ILE A 3 14.74 -17.98 3.05
C ILE A 3 15.89 -18.53 2.18
N PHE A 4 16.80 -17.67 1.69
CA PHE A 4 17.96 -18.10 0.89
C PHE A 4 19.03 -18.87 1.69
N LEU A 5 19.00 -18.80 3.02
CA LEU A 5 19.92 -19.54 3.89
C LEU A 5 19.49 -20.99 4.11
N PHE A 6 18.23 -21.32 3.87
CA PHE A 6 17.67 -22.64 4.16
C PHE A 6 17.29 -23.46 2.91
N THR A 7 17.24 -22.84 1.75
CA THR A 7 16.99 -23.53 0.48
C THR A 7 18.14 -23.21 -0.50
N PRO A 8 18.94 -24.18 -0.90
CA PRO A 8 19.93 -23.99 -1.96
C PRO A 8 19.19 -23.85 -3.29
N VAL A 9 18.70 -22.64 -3.56
CA VAL A 9 18.10 -22.31 -4.86
C VAL A 9 19.24 -22.15 -5.84
N SER A 10 19.38 -23.09 -6.77
CA SER A 10 20.36 -23.02 -7.82
C SER A 10 19.95 -22.01 -8.90
N LEU A 11 20.92 -21.43 -9.60
CA LEU A 11 20.63 -20.58 -10.76
C LEU A 11 19.79 -21.33 -11.81
N ASN A 12 19.97 -22.63 -11.93
CA ASN A 12 19.19 -23.47 -12.83
C ASN A 12 17.70 -23.55 -12.42
N ASP A 13 17.39 -23.55 -11.12
CA ASP A 13 16.00 -23.54 -10.65
C ASP A 13 15.31 -22.21 -11.02
N VAL A 14 16.05 -21.10 -10.92
CA VAL A 14 15.53 -19.78 -11.34
C VAL A 14 15.33 -19.73 -12.85
N LEU A 15 16.24 -20.29 -13.63
CA LEU A 15 16.12 -20.34 -15.09
C LEU A 15 15.02 -21.31 -15.55
N SER A 16 14.74 -22.36 -14.78
CA SER A 16 13.67 -23.35 -15.07
C SER A 16 12.26 -22.76 -14.96
N VAL A 17 12.07 -21.68 -14.16
CA VAL A 17 10.78 -20.96 -14.06
C VAL A 17 10.36 -20.35 -15.39
N GLY A 18 11.34 -20.08 -16.27
CA GLY A 18 11.09 -19.55 -17.61
C GLY A 18 10.94 -18.03 -17.66
N VAL A 19 11.15 -17.49 -18.84
CA VAL A 19 11.14 -16.03 -19.08
C VAL A 19 9.73 -15.44 -18.96
N ILE A 20 8.70 -16.18 -19.32
CA ILE A 20 7.30 -15.69 -19.34
C ILE A 20 6.80 -15.32 -17.94
N PRO A 21 6.88 -16.18 -16.90
CA PRO A 21 6.49 -15.81 -15.53
C PRO A 21 7.29 -14.64 -14.99
N PHE A 22 8.57 -14.52 -15.32
CA PHE A 22 9.42 -13.40 -14.93
C PHE A 22 8.92 -12.09 -15.53
N LEU A 23 8.66 -12.06 -16.84
CA LEU A 23 8.12 -10.88 -17.52
C LEU A 23 6.73 -10.48 -17.00
N LEU A 24 5.86 -11.44 -16.74
CA LEU A 24 4.54 -11.17 -16.17
C LEU A 24 4.63 -10.58 -14.76
N SER A 25 5.52 -11.12 -13.92
CA SER A 25 5.76 -10.59 -12.58
C SER A 25 6.35 -9.17 -12.62
N PHE A 26 7.30 -8.93 -13.51
CA PHE A 26 7.88 -7.60 -13.73
C PHE A 26 6.82 -6.60 -14.19
N LEU A 27 6.02 -6.95 -15.20
CA LEU A 27 4.94 -6.11 -15.72
C LEU A 27 3.89 -5.82 -14.64
N SER A 28 3.47 -6.83 -13.90
CA SER A 28 2.54 -6.67 -12.76
C SER A 28 3.07 -5.71 -11.71
N THR A 29 4.36 -5.83 -11.37
CA THR A 29 5.02 -4.92 -10.41
C THR A 29 5.06 -3.49 -10.93
N MET A 30 5.40 -3.29 -12.21
CA MET A 30 5.39 -1.97 -12.83
C MET A 30 4.01 -1.32 -12.82
N ILE A 31 2.97 -2.08 -13.20
CA ILE A 31 1.58 -1.61 -13.16
C ILE A 31 1.19 -1.23 -11.73
N ARG A 32 1.51 -2.07 -10.74
CA ARG A 32 1.23 -1.81 -9.32
C ARG A 32 1.85 -0.48 -8.86
N ILE A 33 3.14 -0.28 -9.13
CA ILE A 33 3.87 0.93 -8.72
C ILE A 33 3.27 2.17 -9.41
N PHE A 34 2.92 2.06 -10.68
CA PHE A 34 2.30 3.16 -11.43
C PHE A 34 0.92 3.53 -10.89
N LEU A 35 0.07 2.55 -10.58
CA LEU A 35 -1.24 2.79 -9.98
C LEU A 35 -1.13 3.44 -8.58
N GLN A 36 -0.17 2.99 -7.77
CA GLN A 36 0.13 3.59 -6.48
C GLN A 36 0.61 5.05 -6.62
N ALA A 37 1.42 5.35 -7.64
CA ALA A 37 1.89 6.70 -7.90
C ALA A 37 0.74 7.64 -8.32
N ILE A 38 -0.18 7.17 -9.17
CA ILE A 38 -1.39 7.90 -9.56
C ILE A 38 -2.27 8.18 -8.34
N ARG A 39 -2.46 7.19 -7.47
CA ARG A 39 -3.23 7.34 -6.25
C ARG A 39 -2.59 8.36 -5.30
N PHE A 40 -1.28 8.30 -5.08
CA PHE A 40 -0.56 9.30 -4.29
C PHE A 40 -0.74 10.71 -4.86
N TYR A 41 -0.62 10.87 -6.17
CA TYR A 41 -0.89 12.14 -6.83
C TYR A 41 -2.32 12.64 -6.58
N TYR A 42 -3.32 11.75 -6.65
CA TYR A 42 -4.70 12.11 -6.35
C TYR A 42 -4.88 12.59 -4.91
N PHE A 43 -4.28 11.89 -3.91
CA PHE A 43 -4.33 12.31 -2.52
C PHE A 43 -3.65 13.66 -2.29
N VAL A 44 -2.48 13.89 -2.86
CA VAL A 44 -1.78 15.16 -2.78
C VAL A 44 -2.67 16.30 -3.34
N ARG A 45 -3.25 16.11 -4.51
CA ARG A 45 -4.14 17.11 -5.11
C ARG A 45 -5.41 17.37 -4.33
N LYS A 46 -6.01 16.34 -3.77
CA LYS A 46 -7.26 16.43 -3.03
C LYS A 46 -7.09 17.10 -1.66
N PHE A 47 -6.03 16.74 -0.93
CA PHE A 47 -5.86 17.16 0.46
C PHE A 47 -4.91 18.34 0.66
N ILE A 48 -4.03 18.62 -0.29
CA ILE A 48 -3.05 19.70 -0.19
C ILE A 48 -3.36 20.82 -1.19
N GLY A 49 -3.71 20.46 -2.43
CA GLY A 49 -4.06 21.41 -3.47
C GLY A 49 -3.36 21.18 -4.80
N LYS A 50 -3.82 21.90 -5.83
CA LYS A 50 -3.38 21.69 -7.21
C LYS A 50 -1.96 22.18 -7.51
N ASN A 51 -1.41 23.09 -6.71
CA ASN A 51 -0.18 23.84 -7.02
C ASN A 51 1.08 23.32 -6.31
N VAL A 52 1.01 22.18 -5.62
CA VAL A 52 2.12 21.71 -4.78
C VAL A 52 3.27 21.13 -5.61
N SER A 53 2.99 20.43 -6.69
CA SER A 53 4.01 19.88 -7.56
C SER A 53 3.43 19.33 -8.87
N THR A 54 4.30 19.18 -9.87
CA THR A 54 3.97 18.57 -11.16
C THR A 54 3.73 17.06 -11.00
N PHE A 55 2.83 16.50 -11.80
CA PHE A 55 2.53 15.06 -11.83
C PHE A 55 3.78 14.17 -11.82
N TRP A 56 4.72 14.43 -12.71
CA TRP A 56 5.96 13.64 -12.80
C TRP A 56 6.83 13.71 -11.54
N LYS A 57 6.92 14.88 -10.91
CA LYS A 57 7.70 15.02 -9.66
C LYS A 57 7.11 14.19 -8.53
N ILE A 58 5.79 14.11 -8.44
CA ILE A 58 5.08 13.29 -7.44
C ILE A 58 5.29 11.79 -7.72
N ILE A 59 5.23 11.39 -9.00
CA ILE A 59 5.53 10.01 -9.40
C ILE A 59 6.96 9.64 -9.05
N PHE A 60 7.94 10.48 -9.38
CA PHE A 60 9.33 10.22 -9.03
C PHE A 60 9.55 10.16 -7.52
N ALA A 61 8.90 11.02 -6.75
CA ALA A 61 8.96 10.95 -5.29
C ALA A 61 8.39 9.62 -4.74
N ARG A 62 7.31 9.11 -5.36
CA ARG A 62 6.74 7.81 -5.00
C ARG A 62 7.65 6.65 -5.37
N LEU A 63 8.26 6.69 -6.57
CA LEU A 63 9.24 5.70 -7.02
C LEU A 63 10.49 5.69 -6.13
N ALA A 64 11.02 6.87 -5.81
CA ALA A 64 12.16 7.00 -4.90
C ALA A 64 11.81 6.45 -3.50
N GLY A 65 10.60 6.73 -3.00
CA GLY A 65 10.09 6.16 -1.76
C GLY A 65 10.02 4.63 -1.81
N GLU A 66 9.53 4.05 -2.89
CA GLU A 66 9.46 2.59 -3.06
C GLU A 66 10.86 1.97 -3.06
N PHE A 67 11.80 2.57 -3.78
CA PHE A 67 13.20 2.11 -3.79
C PHE A 67 13.81 2.13 -2.38
N VAL A 68 13.62 3.22 -1.63
CA VAL A 68 14.11 3.33 -0.26
C VAL A 68 13.42 2.33 0.66
N THR A 69 12.11 2.11 0.49
CA THR A 69 11.36 1.08 1.24
C THR A 69 11.99 -0.31 1.04
N GLN A 70 12.33 -0.68 -0.18
CA GLN A 70 12.90 -2.00 -0.50
C GLN A 70 14.36 -2.16 0.00
N THR A 71 15.08 -1.06 0.15
CA THR A 71 16.50 -1.07 0.59
C THR A 71 16.67 -0.84 2.08
N THR A 72 15.64 -0.37 2.78
CA THR A 72 15.71 -0.06 4.22
C THR A 72 15.19 -1.22 5.06
N PRO A 73 15.90 -1.62 6.13
CA PRO A 73 15.37 -2.56 7.11
C PRO A 73 14.03 -2.04 7.67
N SER A 74 13.05 -2.90 7.82
CA SER A 74 11.71 -2.59 8.36
C SER A 74 10.77 -1.83 7.42
N TYR A 75 11.12 -1.61 6.15
CA TYR A 75 10.25 -0.99 5.13
C TYR A 75 9.70 0.42 5.46
N ILE A 76 10.32 1.14 6.41
CA ILE A 76 9.82 2.45 6.91
C ILE A 76 10.36 3.65 6.12
N GLY A 77 11.46 3.46 5.36
CA GLY A 77 12.15 4.60 4.72
C GLY A 77 11.34 5.33 3.64
N GLY A 78 10.44 4.65 2.97
CA GLY A 78 9.67 5.22 1.85
C GLY A 78 8.68 6.31 2.25
N GLU A 79 8.09 6.21 3.43
CA GLU A 79 7.21 7.25 3.95
C GLU A 79 7.98 8.55 4.22
N LEU A 80 9.16 8.44 4.80
CA LEU A 80 10.01 9.60 5.09
C LEU A 80 10.42 10.33 3.81
N VAL A 81 10.72 9.61 2.73
CA VAL A 81 11.03 10.21 1.42
C VAL A 81 9.84 11.01 0.89
N ARG A 82 8.62 10.47 0.97
CA ARG A 82 7.41 11.15 0.53
C ARG A 82 7.09 12.38 1.38
N ILE A 83 7.21 12.28 2.71
CA ILE A 83 7.03 13.41 3.63
C ILE A 83 8.06 14.49 3.33
N ALA A 84 9.35 14.13 3.20
CA ALA A 84 10.43 15.06 2.91
C ALA A 84 10.22 15.78 1.56
N PHE A 85 9.78 15.05 0.53
CA PHE A 85 9.46 15.64 -0.77
C PHE A 85 8.34 16.67 -0.68
N LEU A 86 7.22 16.35 -0.01
CA LEU A 86 6.11 17.26 0.17
C LEU A 86 6.52 18.49 0.99
N THR A 87 7.31 18.30 2.04
CA THR A 87 7.80 19.41 2.90
C THR A 87 8.72 20.34 2.11
N LYS A 88 9.63 19.81 1.30
CA LYS A 88 10.45 20.60 0.37
C LYS A 88 9.63 21.34 -0.68
N SER A 89 8.44 20.84 -1.00
CA SER A 89 7.49 21.51 -1.90
C SER A 89 6.62 22.57 -1.21
N GLY A 90 6.94 22.97 0.04
CA GLY A 90 6.26 24.00 0.80
C GLY A 90 5.04 23.52 1.61
N VAL A 91 4.82 22.20 1.72
CA VAL A 91 3.72 21.65 2.50
C VAL A 91 4.14 21.53 3.97
N PRO A 92 3.33 22.00 4.94
CA PRO A 92 3.60 21.79 6.36
C PRO A 92 3.78 20.30 6.68
N ALA A 93 4.80 19.96 7.48
CA ALA A 93 5.19 18.57 7.77
C ALA A 93 4.02 17.73 8.31
N GLY A 94 3.18 18.29 9.18
CA GLY A 94 1.99 17.59 9.69
C GLY A 94 1.00 17.20 8.59
N ARG A 95 0.78 18.10 7.61
CA ARG A 95 -0.11 17.82 6.47
C ARG A 95 0.51 16.82 5.49
N ALA A 96 1.82 16.91 5.28
CA ALA A 96 2.57 15.93 4.47
C ALA A 96 2.50 14.53 5.09
N ALA A 97 2.74 14.42 6.39
CA ALA A 97 2.61 13.17 7.14
C ALA A 97 1.18 12.62 7.06
N TRP A 98 0.17 13.46 7.26
CA TRP A 98 -1.24 13.06 7.17
C TRP A 98 -1.58 12.44 5.80
N VAL A 99 -1.21 13.08 4.69
CA VAL A 99 -1.49 12.58 3.34
C VAL A 99 -0.77 11.25 3.09
N THR A 100 0.47 11.13 3.54
CA THR A 100 1.25 9.88 3.41
C THR A 100 0.61 8.76 4.24
N THR A 101 0.15 9.05 5.46
CA THR A 101 -0.56 8.08 6.30
C THR A 101 -1.88 7.64 5.66
N MET A 102 -2.65 8.56 5.08
CA MET A 102 -3.89 8.23 4.36
C MET A 102 -3.64 7.31 3.17
N GLU A 103 -2.52 7.48 2.48
CA GLU A 103 -2.11 6.56 1.41
C GLU A 103 -1.84 5.14 1.94
N ILE A 104 -1.10 5.03 3.04
CA ILE A 104 -0.81 3.73 3.68
C ILE A 104 -2.11 3.04 4.13
N ILE A 105 -2.99 3.80 4.76
CA ILE A 105 -4.31 3.31 5.16
C ILE A 105 -5.08 2.74 3.97
N ALA A 106 -5.09 3.45 2.85
CA ALA A 106 -5.76 2.99 1.64
C ALA A 106 -5.10 1.72 1.07
N ASP A 107 -3.76 1.60 1.15
CA ASP A 107 -3.04 0.38 0.74
C ASP A 107 -3.43 -0.83 1.58
N VAL A 108 -3.44 -0.66 2.90
CA VAL A 108 -3.81 -1.73 3.85
C VAL A 108 -5.26 -2.15 3.61
N PHE A 109 -6.17 -1.20 3.41
CA PHE A 109 -7.58 -1.50 3.17
C PHE A 109 -7.79 -2.30 1.88
N VAL A 110 -7.22 -1.86 0.76
CA VAL A 110 -7.30 -2.56 -0.52
C VAL A 110 -6.63 -3.94 -0.43
N GLY A 111 -5.44 -4.01 0.20
CA GLY A 111 -4.72 -5.28 0.42
C GLY A 111 -5.55 -6.28 1.23
N THR A 112 -6.27 -5.81 2.25
CA THR A 112 -7.16 -6.65 3.07
C THR A 112 -8.33 -7.20 2.25
N ILE A 113 -8.98 -6.38 1.42
CA ILE A 113 -10.05 -6.85 0.53
C ILE A 113 -9.53 -7.93 -0.44
N LEU A 114 -8.38 -7.67 -1.06
CA LEU A 114 -7.76 -8.66 -1.97
C LEU A 114 -7.37 -9.95 -1.25
N ALA A 115 -6.90 -9.87 0.00
CA ALA A 115 -6.60 -11.03 0.82
C ALA A 115 -7.89 -11.86 1.10
N PHE A 116 -9.01 -11.22 1.41
CA PHE A 116 -10.29 -11.94 1.55
C PHE A 116 -10.67 -12.67 0.26
N ILE A 117 -10.61 -12.00 -0.88
CA ILE A 117 -10.93 -12.60 -2.17
C ILE A 117 -10.00 -13.80 -2.45
N ALA A 118 -8.70 -13.63 -2.23
CA ALA A 118 -7.72 -14.70 -2.42
C ALA A 118 -7.97 -15.88 -1.46
N GLY A 119 -8.33 -15.62 -0.20
CA GLY A 119 -8.66 -16.63 0.79
C GLY A 119 -9.89 -17.46 0.37
N PHE A 120 -10.95 -16.82 -0.09
CA PHE A 120 -12.14 -17.52 -0.58
C PHE A 120 -11.85 -18.34 -1.85
N ILE A 121 -11.06 -17.80 -2.78
CA ILE A 121 -10.63 -18.55 -3.98
C ILE A 121 -9.80 -19.79 -3.58
N ALA A 122 -8.90 -19.66 -2.61
CA ALA A 122 -8.11 -20.78 -2.12
C ALA A 122 -8.98 -21.88 -1.51
N ILE A 123 -9.99 -21.51 -0.73
CA ILE A 123 -10.97 -22.46 -0.16
C ILE A 123 -11.74 -23.17 -1.29
N ALA A 124 -12.23 -22.43 -2.27
CA ALA A 124 -12.98 -22.99 -3.40
C ALA A 124 -12.15 -23.95 -4.25
N ASN A 125 -10.83 -23.73 -4.34
CA ASN A 125 -9.89 -24.64 -5.04
C ASN A 125 -9.36 -25.79 -4.16
N GLY A 126 -9.98 -26.06 -3.01
CA GLY A 126 -9.63 -27.19 -2.13
C GLY A 126 -8.48 -26.92 -1.15
N SER A 127 -7.83 -25.77 -1.20
CA SER A 127 -6.77 -25.36 -0.26
C SER A 127 -7.37 -24.72 1.00
N VAL A 128 -8.24 -25.48 1.70
CA VAL A 128 -9.05 -24.97 2.82
C VAL A 128 -8.18 -24.38 3.94
N PHE A 129 -7.12 -25.07 4.34
CA PHE A 129 -6.23 -24.62 5.42
C PHE A 129 -5.58 -23.27 5.09
N ILE A 130 -5.03 -23.13 3.89
CA ILE A 130 -4.38 -21.89 3.44
C ILE A 130 -5.40 -20.76 3.35
N GLY A 131 -6.57 -21.04 2.78
CA GLY A 131 -7.65 -20.05 2.66
C GLY A 131 -8.15 -19.54 4.02
N LEU A 132 -8.36 -20.44 4.98
CA LEU A 132 -8.75 -20.07 6.35
C LEU A 132 -7.67 -19.26 7.05
N LEU A 133 -6.39 -19.60 6.88
CA LEU A 133 -5.27 -18.85 7.44
C LEU A 133 -5.25 -17.42 6.91
N ILE A 134 -5.40 -17.23 5.60
CA ILE A 134 -5.45 -15.91 4.96
C ILE A 134 -6.63 -15.09 5.50
N VAL A 135 -7.81 -15.67 5.56
CA VAL A 135 -9.02 -15.00 6.08
C VAL A 135 -8.86 -14.66 7.56
N ALA A 136 -8.31 -15.55 8.38
CA ALA A 136 -8.09 -15.32 9.81
C ALA A 136 -7.09 -14.16 10.08
N ILE A 137 -6.09 -13.97 9.22
CA ILE A 137 -5.16 -12.84 9.33
C ILE A 137 -5.81 -11.54 8.80
N ALA A 138 -6.61 -11.62 7.74
CA ALA A 138 -7.25 -10.44 7.15
C ALA A 138 -8.43 -9.92 7.99
N ALA A 139 -9.17 -10.79 8.68
CA ALA A 139 -10.38 -10.43 9.42
C ALA A 139 -10.15 -9.39 10.54
N PRO A 140 -9.15 -9.50 11.42
CA PRO A 140 -8.89 -8.49 12.44
C PRO A 140 -8.54 -7.12 11.84
N THR A 141 -7.77 -7.11 10.75
CA THR A 141 -7.38 -5.88 10.04
C THR A 141 -8.61 -5.20 9.46
N PHE A 142 -9.50 -5.97 8.81
CA PHE A 142 -10.75 -5.45 8.27
C PHE A 142 -11.68 -4.93 9.37
N GLY A 143 -11.84 -5.69 10.44
CA GLY A 143 -12.66 -5.30 11.60
C GLY A 143 -12.18 -4.01 12.25
N PHE A 144 -10.87 -3.84 12.42
CA PHE A 144 -10.26 -2.62 12.94
C PHE A 144 -10.57 -1.40 12.06
N TRP A 145 -10.40 -1.51 10.74
CA TRP A 145 -10.71 -0.43 9.81
C TRP A 145 -12.20 -0.11 9.75
N PHE A 146 -13.05 -1.12 9.77
CA PHE A 146 -14.49 -0.95 9.78
C PHE A 146 -14.94 -0.23 11.06
N PHE A 147 -14.38 -0.60 12.21
CA PHE A 147 -14.62 0.08 13.48
C PHE A 147 -14.24 1.56 13.44
N ILE A 148 -13.04 1.89 12.91
CA ILE A 148 -12.58 3.29 12.76
C ILE A 148 -13.52 4.08 11.86
N LEU A 149 -13.97 3.52 10.74
CA LEU A 149 -14.90 4.18 9.82
C LEU A 149 -16.25 4.47 10.47
N ILE A 150 -16.84 3.49 11.19
CA ILE A 150 -18.10 3.68 11.91
C ILE A 150 -17.95 4.73 13.01
N TYR A 151 -16.89 4.66 13.80
CA TYR A 151 -16.64 5.61 14.88
C TYR A 151 -16.46 7.03 14.35
N SER A 152 -15.71 7.22 13.28
CA SER A 152 -15.51 8.50 12.61
C SER A 152 -16.80 9.06 12.02
N ALA A 153 -17.60 8.22 11.36
CA ALA A 153 -18.90 8.62 10.82
C ALA A 153 -19.86 9.07 11.93
N LYS A 154 -19.90 8.33 13.04
CA LYS A 154 -20.73 8.67 14.19
C LYS A 154 -20.34 10.00 14.82
N LYS A 155 -19.04 10.26 15.01
CA LYS A 155 -18.53 11.52 15.55
C LYS A 155 -18.88 12.72 14.67
N ASN A 156 -18.79 12.59 13.35
CA ASN A 156 -19.17 13.65 12.42
C ASN A 156 -20.67 13.95 12.44
N MET A 157 -21.53 12.95 12.61
CA MET A 157 -22.98 13.15 12.78
C MET A 157 -23.31 13.93 14.05
N TYR A 158 -22.65 13.65 15.17
CA TYR A 158 -22.85 14.41 16.41
C TYR A 158 -22.38 15.86 16.29
N ALA A 159 -21.25 16.12 15.61
CA ALA A 159 -20.78 17.48 15.39
C ALA A 159 -21.75 18.31 14.51
N PHE A 160 -22.40 17.67 13.53
CA PHE A 160 -23.41 18.34 12.68
C PHE A 160 -24.70 18.65 13.44
N SER A 161 -25.14 17.76 14.34
CA SER A 161 -26.36 17.93 15.17
C SER A 161 -26.22 19.03 16.24
N GLN A 162 -25.00 19.40 16.63
CA GLN A 162 -24.78 20.49 17.60
C GLN A 162 -24.67 21.88 16.97
N GLN A 163 -24.67 21.98 15.65
CA GLN A 163 -24.63 23.25 14.91
C GLN A 163 -26.00 23.72 14.41
N GLN A 164 -27.07 22.96 14.67
CA GLN A 164 -28.47 23.35 14.43
C GLN A 164 -29.15 23.74 15.73
#